data_9e89b66c82198fc40ceac7c1c5baaad0
#
_entry.id   9e89b66c82198fc40ceac7c1c5baaad0
#
_cell.length_a   1.000
_cell.length_b   1.000
_cell.length_c   1.000
_cell.angle_alpha   90.00
_cell.angle_beta   90.00
_cell.angle_gamma   90.00
#
_symmetry.space_group_name_H-M   'P 1'
#
loop_
_entity.id
_entity.type
_entity.pdbx_description
1 polymer ?
#
loop_
_entity_poly.entity_id
_entity_poly.type
_entity_poly.pdbx_seq_one_letter_code
_entity_poly.pdbx_strand_id
1 'polypeptide(L)'
;MKAWICLPSSSMSTHVLGNCSCTRQTPTERSARPLRFTPGSGPIKGDRFVFIDVEEPAAAIGTASMTCQFGQHAASPGEYDATSARYLCRTPAHSRPESVPLTISLDGAEFRLPVRYVYTTQGSTTEGSDAPVTEVDVPKFQHQVKRVRDLIPSGVALCAVLKNGEPVGWLADAMARAAKIDYFCVPNAQDGIALREAGVDAPIMVLYLTEASYAPVLLHYDLEPAAYSLAWVDEANRLLQRARGTLKVHLWIDTGMSREGVMPDDALALARAVKQSPKLHLQGIATHFCCLEKGDLAAIEEGNLDNRTALQKHRFDEAVEAIHAEGIGLDAIIHAGASDALRLGLTPLYYNMLRIGGMLWENPSPEHRNYTWKTKILQVKTLPKGWCIDYGCAVTAKVDTRVGLVAHVPNNEVTYLVRGKKVNKLLDHEYVITLDISHLPDVREGEEVTIVLPDEVVLGRPPAPNSPLDSSWSSAPVTLR
;
A
#
# COMPACT_ATOMS: atom_id res chain seq x y z
N MET A 1 23.82 -35.52 -13.96
CA MET A 1 24.11 -36.29 -12.73
C MET A 1 22.76 -36.74 -12.15
N LYS A 2 22.55 -38.04 -12.00
CA LYS A 2 21.29 -38.63 -11.52
C LYS A 2 21.38 -38.74 -10.02
N ALA A 3 20.50 -38.07 -9.28
CA ALA A 3 20.40 -38.24 -7.82
C ALA A 3 19.42 -39.35 -7.48
N TRP A 4 19.86 -40.24 -6.60
CA TRP A 4 19.06 -41.34 -6.03
C TRP A 4 18.60 -40.90 -4.65
N ILE A 5 17.31 -40.96 -4.35
CA ILE A 5 16.77 -40.77 -3.01
C ILE A 5 16.24 -42.11 -2.53
N CYS A 6 16.92 -42.67 -1.51
CA CYS A 6 16.39 -43.79 -0.73
C CYS A 6 15.84 -43.22 0.59
N LEU A 7 14.59 -43.50 0.91
CA LEU A 7 13.99 -43.22 2.20
C LEU A 7 14.29 -44.39 3.18
N PRO A 8 14.67 -44.16 4.44
CA PRO A 8 14.86 -45.21 5.42
C PRO A 8 13.53 -45.61 6.05
N SER A 9 13.21 -46.89 6.04
CA SER A 9 12.16 -47.49 6.86
C SER A 9 12.70 -47.82 8.24
N SER A 10 12.02 -47.35 9.29
CA SER A 10 12.26 -47.70 10.67
C SER A 10 11.63 -49.06 10.99
N SER A 11 12.43 -50.10 11.22
CA SER A 11 12.25 -51.14 12.26
C SER A 11 13.36 -52.17 12.17
N MET A 12 14.03 -52.42 13.28
CA MET A 12 15.02 -53.47 13.43
C MET A 12 14.36 -54.85 13.33
N SER A 13 14.89 -55.74 12.50
CA SER A 13 15.11 -57.16 12.81
C SER A 13 15.93 -57.83 11.71
N THR A 14 16.83 -58.62 12.16
CA THR A 14 17.84 -59.47 11.58
C THR A 14 17.50 -60.23 10.31
N HIS A 15 18.54 -60.32 9.45
CA HIS A 15 18.81 -61.33 8.40
C HIS A 15 17.76 -61.56 7.30
N VAL A 16 18.13 -61.18 6.08
CA VAL A 16 18.31 -62.05 4.90
C VAL A 16 18.58 -61.11 3.67
N LEU A 17 19.60 -61.46 2.91
CA LEU A 17 19.89 -60.83 1.62
C LEU A 17 18.74 -61.13 0.63
N GLY A 18 17.92 -60.12 0.36
CA GLY A 18 16.83 -60.19 -0.61
C GLY A 18 17.01 -59.12 -1.67
N ASN A 19 17.00 -59.54 -2.93
CA ASN A 19 17.14 -58.77 -4.15
C ASN A 19 16.21 -57.52 -4.14
N CYS A 20 16.79 -56.33 -4.19
CA CYS A 20 16.05 -55.09 -4.45
C CYS A 20 15.73 -55.03 -5.96
N SER A 21 14.53 -55.37 -6.36
CA SER A 21 14.03 -55.13 -7.70
C SER A 21 13.64 -53.68 -7.84
N CYS A 22 14.52 -52.87 -8.44
CA CYS A 22 14.16 -51.53 -8.87
C CYS A 22 13.27 -51.64 -10.12
N THR A 23 11.98 -51.51 -9.98
CA THR A 23 11.09 -51.28 -11.10
C THR A 23 11.37 -49.87 -11.65
N ARG A 24 11.85 -49.79 -12.91
CA ARG A 24 11.85 -48.55 -13.70
C ARG A 24 10.41 -48.11 -13.84
N GLN A 25 10.01 -47.09 -13.11
CA GLN A 25 8.87 -46.29 -13.52
C GLN A 25 9.28 -45.51 -14.78
N THR A 26 8.65 -45.84 -15.90
CA THR A 26 8.61 -45.01 -17.08
C THR A 26 8.08 -43.61 -16.64
N PRO A 27 8.57 -42.51 -17.20
CA PRO A 27 8.01 -41.20 -16.92
C PRO A 27 6.57 -41.17 -17.44
N THR A 28 5.62 -41.53 -16.57
CA THR A 28 4.22 -41.16 -16.79
C THR A 28 4.14 -39.65 -16.87
N GLU A 29 3.43 -39.14 -17.83
CA GLU A 29 3.07 -37.73 -18.02
C GLU A 29 2.81 -37.13 -16.65
N ARG A 30 3.60 -36.09 -16.29
CA ARG A 30 3.39 -35.38 -15.02
C ARG A 30 2.05 -34.68 -15.12
N SER A 31 1.08 -35.10 -14.34
CA SER A 31 -0.18 -34.38 -14.19
C SER A 31 0.08 -32.98 -13.62
N ALA A 32 -0.71 -32.01 -14.03
CA ALA A 32 -0.70 -30.67 -13.49
C ALA A 32 -0.89 -30.69 -11.96
N ARG A 33 -0.13 -29.88 -11.20
CA ARG A 33 -0.31 -29.75 -9.75
C ARG A 33 -0.08 -28.30 -9.30
N PRO A 34 -0.84 -27.82 -8.31
CA PRO A 34 -0.63 -26.47 -7.77
C PRO A 34 0.66 -26.45 -6.94
N LEU A 35 1.44 -25.37 -7.07
CA LEU A 35 2.68 -25.14 -6.35
C LEU A 35 2.49 -24.18 -5.19
N ARG A 36 1.86 -23.04 -5.44
CA ARG A 36 1.61 -21.96 -4.47
C ARG A 36 0.45 -21.08 -4.90
N PHE A 37 0.04 -20.17 -4.04
CA PHE A 37 -0.94 -19.14 -4.35
C PHE A 37 -0.54 -17.77 -3.82
N THR A 38 -1.03 -16.72 -4.48
CA THR A 38 -0.76 -15.31 -4.16
C THR A 38 -2.00 -14.46 -4.51
N PRO A 39 -2.46 -13.52 -3.66
CA PRO A 39 -2.01 -13.28 -2.29
C PRO A 39 -2.47 -14.37 -1.31
N GLY A 40 -1.77 -14.49 -0.18
CA GLY A 40 -2.11 -15.42 0.90
C GLY A 40 -3.21 -14.92 1.83
N SER A 41 -3.70 -13.69 1.65
CA SER A 41 -4.75 -13.09 2.46
C SER A 41 -5.61 -12.11 1.66
N GLY A 42 -6.81 -11.82 2.18
CA GLY A 42 -7.73 -10.85 1.60
C GLY A 42 -8.90 -10.54 2.54
N PRO A 43 -9.77 -9.58 2.14
CA PRO A 43 -10.87 -9.10 2.97
C PRO A 43 -11.94 -10.17 3.22
N ILE A 44 -12.64 -10.08 4.35
CA ILE A 44 -13.76 -10.96 4.67
C ILE A 44 -14.94 -10.82 3.69
N LYS A 45 -15.06 -9.69 3.00
CA LYS A 45 -16.07 -9.52 1.94
C LYS A 45 -15.90 -10.50 0.78
N GLY A 46 -14.72 -11.12 0.65
CA GLY A 46 -14.36 -11.96 -0.49
C GLY A 46 -14.18 -11.14 -1.77
N ASP A 47 -14.52 -11.77 -2.89
CA ASP A 47 -14.50 -11.17 -4.23
C ASP A 47 -13.12 -10.67 -4.68
N ARG A 48 -12.06 -11.38 -4.27
CA ARG A 48 -10.68 -11.15 -4.68
C ARG A 48 -10.15 -12.33 -5.47
N PHE A 49 -9.30 -12.06 -6.44
CA PHE A 49 -8.58 -13.12 -7.13
C PHE A 49 -7.40 -13.62 -6.30
N VAL A 50 -7.27 -14.94 -6.25
CA VAL A 50 -6.08 -15.65 -5.78
C VAL A 50 -5.45 -16.33 -6.97
N PHE A 51 -4.20 -16.02 -7.23
CA PHE A 51 -3.42 -16.53 -8.35
C PHE A 51 -2.77 -17.85 -7.94
N ILE A 52 -3.02 -18.89 -8.70
CA ILE A 52 -2.50 -20.25 -8.43
C ILE A 52 -1.40 -20.56 -9.44
N ASP A 53 -0.19 -20.80 -8.94
CA ASP A 53 0.91 -21.36 -9.71
C ASP A 53 0.70 -22.85 -9.88
N VAL A 54 0.68 -23.32 -11.13
CA VAL A 54 0.50 -24.74 -11.45
C VAL A 54 1.71 -25.24 -12.23
N GLU A 55 2.24 -26.39 -11.84
CA GLU A 55 3.22 -27.12 -12.63
C GLU A 55 2.47 -27.96 -13.68
N GLU A 56 2.51 -27.53 -14.94
CA GLU A 56 1.86 -28.19 -16.05
C GLU A 56 2.88 -28.64 -17.11
N PRO A 57 2.62 -29.74 -17.83
CA PRO A 57 3.33 -30.07 -19.06
C PRO A 57 3.18 -28.94 -20.08
N ALA A 58 4.23 -28.64 -20.85
CA ALA A 58 4.22 -27.53 -21.82
C ALA A 58 3.04 -27.56 -22.83
N ALA A 59 2.54 -28.76 -23.15
CA ALA A 59 1.41 -28.97 -24.05
C ALA A 59 0.02 -28.76 -23.42
N ALA A 60 -0.05 -28.67 -22.08
CA ALA A 60 -1.29 -28.60 -21.31
C ALA A 60 -1.50 -27.25 -20.57
N ILE A 61 -0.68 -26.25 -20.87
CA ILE A 61 -0.75 -24.94 -20.19
C ILE A 61 -2.13 -24.32 -20.39
N GLY A 62 -2.82 -24.03 -19.29
CA GLY A 62 -4.12 -23.37 -19.30
C GLY A 62 -5.29 -24.26 -19.74
N THR A 63 -5.11 -25.58 -19.87
CA THR A 63 -6.18 -26.50 -20.29
C THR A 63 -6.76 -27.31 -19.12
N ALA A 64 -6.11 -27.32 -17.94
CA ALA A 64 -6.59 -28.06 -16.79
C ALA A 64 -7.91 -27.47 -16.25
N SER A 65 -8.86 -28.33 -15.92
CA SER A 65 -10.08 -27.94 -15.20
C SER A 65 -9.74 -27.72 -13.72
N MET A 66 -9.97 -26.49 -13.21
CA MET A 66 -9.66 -26.16 -11.83
C MET A 66 -10.91 -25.78 -11.03
N THR A 67 -10.97 -26.21 -9.78
CA THR A 67 -11.85 -25.65 -8.76
C THR A 67 -11.09 -25.34 -7.48
N CYS A 68 -11.56 -24.35 -6.74
CA CYS A 68 -10.93 -23.83 -5.53
C CYS A 68 -11.91 -23.87 -4.37
N GLN A 69 -11.49 -24.37 -3.23
CA GLN A 69 -12.30 -24.40 -2.01
C GLN A 69 -11.56 -23.73 -0.86
N PHE A 70 -12.16 -22.68 -0.31
CA PHE A 70 -11.66 -21.94 0.84
C PHE A 70 -12.36 -22.43 2.12
N GLY A 71 -11.66 -23.21 2.94
CA GLY A 71 -12.21 -23.76 4.18
C GLY A 71 -13.43 -24.64 3.95
N GLN A 72 -14.57 -24.25 4.53
CA GLN A 72 -15.86 -24.95 4.44
C GLN A 72 -16.76 -24.41 3.33
N HIS A 73 -16.34 -23.41 2.58
CA HIS A 73 -17.13 -22.88 1.47
C HIS A 73 -17.29 -23.89 0.35
N ALA A 74 -18.35 -23.76 -0.45
CA ALA A 74 -18.50 -24.55 -1.66
C ALA A 74 -17.33 -24.28 -2.62
N ALA A 75 -16.89 -25.31 -3.32
CA ALA A 75 -15.88 -25.16 -4.34
C ALA A 75 -16.40 -24.28 -5.50
N SER A 76 -15.57 -23.35 -5.96
CA SER A 76 -15.84 -22.46 -7.10
C SER A 76 -14.90 -22.78 -8.26
N PRO A 77 -15.32 -22.58 -9.52
CA PRO A 77 -14.43 -22.76 -10.67
C PRO A 77 -13.27 -21.77 -10.62
N GLY A 78 -12.10 -22.24 -11.04
CA GLY A 78 -10.93 -21.40 -11.32
C GLY A 78 -10.85 -21.14 -12.84
N GLU A 79 -10.34 -19.99 -13.21
CA GLU A 79 -10.18 -19.55 -14.60
C GLU A 79 -8.70 -19.39 -14.95
N TYR A 80 -8.30 -19.79 -16.17
CA TYR A 80 -6.95 -19.53 -16.63
C TYR A 80 -6.83 -18.12 -17.21
N ASP A 81 -5.98 -17.30 -16.60
CA ASP A 81 -5.63 -15.98 -17.11
C ASP A 81 -4.35 -16.05 -17.95
N ALA A 82 -4.51 -15.82 -19.24
CA ALA A 82 -3.39 -15.83 -20.19
C ALA A 82 -2.43 -14.63 -19.99
N THR A 83 -2.89 -13.54 -19.38
CA THR A 83 -2.08 -12.35 -19.12
C THR A 83 -1.02 -12.65 -18.06
N SER A 84 -1.43 -13.20 -16.94
CA SER A 84 -0.51 -13.60 -15.87
C SER A 84 0.09 -15.01 -16.06
N ALA A 85 -0.47 -15.80 -17.01
CA ALA A 85 -0.20 -17.23 -17.19
C ALA A 85 -0.44 -18.07 -15.93
N ARG A 86 -1.53 -17.77 -15.21
CA ARG A 86 -1.94 -18.44 -13.96
C ARG A 86 -3.41 -18.79 -13.95
N TYR A 87 -3.77 -19.67 -13.04
CA TYR A 87 -5.17 -19.87 -12.71
C TYR A 87 -5.60 -18.90 -11.63
N LEU A 88 -6.80 -18.38 -11.75
CA LEU A 88 -7.42 -17.42 -10.87
C LEU A 88 -8.57 -18.08 -10.12
N CYS A 89 -8.59 -17.96 -8.81
CA CYS A 89 -9.70 -18.38 -7.97
C CYS A 89 -10.30 -17.16 -7.26
N ARG A 90 -11.59 -16.97 -7.38
CA ARG A 90 -12.29 -15.88 -6.67
C ARG A 90 -12.61 -16.31 -5.23
N THR A 91 -12.22 -15.50 -4.26
CA THR A 91 -12.49 -15.79 -2.84
C THR A 91 -13.97 -15.57 -2.52
N PRO A 92 -14.62 -16.50 -1.81
CA PRO A 92 -15.97 -16.28 -1.29
C PRO A 92 -15.96 -15.27 -0.13
N ALA A 93 -17.10 -14.66 0.16
CA ALA A 93 -17.26 -13.88 1.38
C ALA A 93 -17.16 -14.78 2.63
N HIS A 94 -16.57 -14.25 3.70
CA HIS A 94 -16.40 -14.96 4.98
C HIS A 94 -17.00 -14.14 6.13
N SER A 95 -17.51 -14.81 7.16
CA SER A 95 -18.25 -14.14 8.23
C SER A 95 -17.35 -13.41 9.26
N ARG A 96 -16.08 -13.77 9.35
CA ARG A 96 -15.13 -13.25 10.34
C ARG A 96 -13.70 -13.40 9.84
N PRO A 97 -12.74 -12.65 10.43
CA PRO A 97 -11.31 -12.88 10.18
C PRO A 97 -10.93 -14.29 10.63
N GLU A 98 -10.38 -15.07 9.72
CA GLU A 98 -9.99 -16.46 10.00
C GLU A 98 -8.95 -16.95 8.99
N SER A 99 -8.09 -17.87 9.43
CA SER A 99 -7.17 -18.58 8.55
C SER A 99 -7.81 -19.89 8.12
N VAL A 100 -8.02 -20.05 6.82
CA VAL A 100 -8.68 -21.24 6.26
C VAL A 100 -7.75 -22.03 5.33
N PRO A 101 -7.88 -23.36 5.24
CA PRO A 101 -7.16 -24.12 4.23
C PRO A 101 -7.66 -23.78 2.83
N LEU A 102 -6.77 -23.77 1.84
CA LEU A 102 -7.12 -23.71 0.43
C LEU A 102 -6.90 -25.10 -0.19
N THR A 103 -7.97 -25.67 -0.70
CA THR A 103 -7.95 -26.93 -1.45
C THR A 103 -8.19 -26.63 -2.93
N ILE A 104 -7.36 -27.16 -3.79
CA ILE A 104 -7.44 -27.02 -5.24
C ILE A 104 -7.74 -28.38 -5.83
N SER A 105 -8.74 -28.48 -6.70
CA SER A 105 -8.92 -29.64 -7.55
C SER A 105 -8.48 -29.30 -8.97
N LEU A 106 -7.57 -30.12 -9.53
CA LEU A 106 -7.09 -30.01 -10.90
C LEU A 106 -7.39 -31.32 -11.62
N ASP A 107 -8.20 -31.24 -12.69
CA ASP A 107 -8.63 -32.42 -13.46
C ASP A 107 -9.16 -33.56 -12.57
N GLY A 108 -9.84 -33.21 -11.48
CA GLY A 108 -10.40 -34.14 -10.51
C GLY A 108 -9.43 -34.63 -9.42
N ALA A 109 -8.17 -34.26 -9.47
CA ALA A 109 -7.22 -34.55 -8.38
C ALA A 109 -7.20 -33.43 -7.35
N GLU A 110 -7.39 -33.76 -6.07
CA GLU A 110 -7.42 -32.77 -4.99
C GLU A 110 -6.03 -32.57 -4.36
N PHE A 111 -5.71 -31.28 -4.13
CA PHE A 111 -4.48 -30.82 -3.50
C PHE A 111 -4.81 -29.86 -2.38
N ARG A 112 -4.41 -30.17 -1.17
CA ARG A 112 -4.44 -29.23 -0.04
C ARG A 112 -3.11 -28.52 0.05
N LEU A 113 -3.12 -27.21 -0.16
CA LEU A 113 -1.89 -26.41 -0.11
C LEU A 113 -1.37 -26.32 1.33
N PRO A 114 -0.04 -26.34 1.54
CA PRO A 114 0.57 -26.31 2.87
C PRO A 114 0.36 -24.96 3.58
N VAL A 115 0.12 -23.91 2.82
CA VAL A 115 -0.13 -22.55 3.33
C VAL A 115 -1.63 -22.31 3.37
N ARG A 116 -2.10 -21.58 4.39
CA ARG A 116 -3.51 -21.23 4.58
C ARG A 116 -3.81 -19.84 4.06
N TYR A 117 -5.00 -19.65 3.49
CA TYR A 117 -5.51 -18.33 3.14
C TYR A 117 -6.05 -17.62 4.39
N VAL A 118 -5.74 -16.33 4.55
CA VAL A 118 -6.14 -15.54 5.72
C VAL A 118 -7.17 -14.49 5.32
N TYR A 119 -8.39 -14.63 5.83
CA TYR A 119 -9.40 -13.57 5.74
C TYR A 119 -9.09 -12.49 6.78
N THR A 120 -9.11 -11.23 6.36
CA THR A 120 -8.79 -10.07 7.21
C THR A 120 -9.94 -9.07 7.22
N THR A 121 -10.02 -8.25 8.25
CA THR A 121 -10.96 -7.12 8.33
C THR A 121 -10.50 -5.89 7.54
N GLN A 122 -9.30 -5.89 6.97
CA GLN A 122 -8.82 -4.78 6.16
C GLN A 122 -9.77 -4.50 4.99
N GLY A 123 -10.32 -3.28 4.94
CA GLY A 123 -11.32 -2.85 3.96
C GLY A 123 -12.78 -3.04 4.38
N SER A 124 -13.06 -3.59 5.56
CA SER A 124 -14.40 -3.58 6.15
C SER A 124 -14.69 -2.20 6.72
N THR A 125 -15.62 -1.45 6.13
CA THR A 125 -16.30 -0.37 6.82
C THR A 125 -17.11 -1.03 7.94
N THR A 126 -16.59 -1.02 9.16
CA THR A 126 -17.34 -1.46 10.31
C THR A 126 -18.42 -0.42 10.62
N GLU A 127 -19.63 -0.63 10.12
CA GLU A 127 -20.80 -0.05 10.75
C GLU A 127 -20.77 -0.48 12.23
N GLY A 128 -20.61 0.48 13.14
CA GLY A 128 -20.53 0.23 14.59
C GLY A 128 -19.11 0.29 15.21
N SER A 129 -18.08 0.66 14.46
CA SER A 129 -16.76 0.91 15.06
C SER A 129 -16.75 2.26 15.78
N ASP A 130 -16.21 2.26 17.02
CA ASP A 130 -15.98 3.49 17.81
C ASP A 130 -14.74 4.28 17.29
N ALA A 131 -14.14 3.82 16.20
CA ALA A 131 -12.98 4.46 15.57
C ALA A 131 -13.33 5.87 15.06
N PRO A 132 -12.40 6.81 15.11
CA PRO A 132 -12.55 8.12 14.51
C PRO A 132 -12.87 8.05 13.01
N VAL A 133 -13.68 8.98 12.54
CA VAL A 133 -14.14 9.08 11.16
C VAL A 133 -13.55 10.32 10.51
N THR A 134 -13.09 10.20 9.27
CA THR A 134 -12.72 11.36 8.45
C THR A 134 -13.91 11.78 7.59
N GLU A 135 -14.45 12.96 7.82
CA GLU A 135 -15.40 13.62 6.91
C GLU A 135 -14.63 14.44 5.88
N VAL A 136 -14.94 14.23 4.60
CA VAL A 136 -14.35 15.01 3.51
C VAL A 136 -15.43 15.90 2.87
N ASP A 137 -15.17 17.20 2.83
CA ASP A 137 -15.95 18.17 2.05
C ASP A 137 -15.51 18.05 0.57
N VAL A 138 -16.23 17.25 -0.20
CA VAL A 138 -15.88 16.91 -1.58
C VAL A 138 -15.70 18.15 -2.47
N PRO A 139 -16.60 19.15 -2.46
CA PRO A 139 -16.39 20.39 -3.22
C PRO A 139 -15.11 21.13 -2.87
N LYS A 140 -14.78 21.28 -1.59
CA LYS A 140 -13.54 21.91 -1.16
C LYS A 140 -12.32 21.07 -1.54
N PHE A 141 -12.41 19.77 -1.39
CA PHE A 141 -11.34 18.85 -1.81
C PHE A 141 -11.09 18.97 -3.32
N GLN A 142 -12.13 18.96 -4.14
CA GLN A 142 -12.02 19.13 -5.58
C GLN A 142 -11.43 20.49 -5.97
N HIS A 143 -11.82 21.55 -5.26
CA HIS A 143 -11.22 22.88 -5.46
C HIS A 143 -9.71 22.86 -5.19
N GLN A 144 -9.27 22.19 -4.13
CA GLN A 144 -7.85 22.05 -3.80
C GLN A 144 -7.09 21.23 -4.86
N VAL A 145 -7.66 20.13 -5.32
CA VAL A 145 -7.07 19.30 -6.41
C VAL A 145 -6.86 20.16 -7.67
N LYS A 146 -7.88 20.91 -8.06
CA LYS A 146 -7.79 21.83 -9.21
C LYS A 146 -6.70 22.88 -8.99
N ARG A 147 -6.65 23.51 -7.82
CA ARG A 147 -5.64 24.51 -7.47
C ARG A 147 -4.22 23.92 -7.56
N VAL A 148 -4.01 22.69 -7.07
CA VAL A 148 -2.72 22.01 -7.19
C VAL A 148 -2.37 21.76 -8.65
N ARG A 149 -3.33 21.30 -9.46
CA ARG A 149 -3.10 21.08 -10.91
C ARG A 149 -2.71 22.36 -11.63
N ASP A 150 -3.36 23.47 -11.29
CA ASP A 150 -3.10 24.79 -11.92
C ASP A 150 -1.69 25.34 -11.56
N LEU A 151 -1.07 24.89 -10.46
CA LEU A 151 0.31 25.23 -10.08
C LEU A 151 1.36 24.43 -10.85
N ILE A 152 0.99 23.29 -11.43
CA ILE A 152 1.93 22.41 -12.14
C ILE A 152 2.04 22.88 -13.60
N PRO A 153 3.25 23.16 -14.11
CA PRO A 153 3.45 23.61 -15.48
C PRO A 153 2.84 22.66 -16.53
N SER A 154 2.41 23.22 -17.65
CA SER A 154 2.01 22.42 -18.81
C SER A 154 3.18 21.56 -19.29
N GLY A 155 2.95 20.29 -19.52
CA GLY A 155 4.01 19.33 -19.90
C GLY A 155 4.58 18.52 -18.73
N VAL A 156 4.29 18.92 -17.47
CA VAL A 156 4.60 18.09 -16.29
C VAL A 156 3.35 17.33 -15.85
N ALA A 157 3.45 16.01 -15.79
CA ALA A 157 2.36 15.14 -15.37
C ALA A 157 2.07 15.27 -13.87
N LEU A 158 0.81 15.16 -13.48
CA LEU A 158 0.37 15.06 -12.09
C LEU A 158 0.14 13.58 -11.75
N CYS A 159 0.95 13.05 -10.85
CA CYS A 159 0.69 11.80 -10.16
C CYS A 159 0.04 12.09 -8.80
N ALA A 160 -1.24 11.73 -8.63
CA ALA A 160 -1.93 11.86 -7.35
C ALA A 160 -1.57 10.67 -6.44
N VAL A 161 -0.99 10.97 -5.27
CA VAL A 161 -0.53 9.96 -4.31
C VAL A 161 -1.60 9.70 -3.27
N LEU A 162 -2.16 8.50 -3.29
CA LEU A 162 -3.17 8.01 -2.36
C LEU A 162 -2.51 7.05 -1.36
N LYS A 163 -2.50 7.42 -0.08
CA LYS A 163 -1.82 6.67 1.00
C LYS A 163 -2.72 6.57 2.23
N ASN A 164 -2.28 5.76 3.21
CA ASN A 164 -2.82 5.70 4.57
C ASN A 164 -4.28 5.20 4.66
N GLY A 165 -4.63 4.18 3.86
CA GLY A 165 -5.95 3.53 3.95
C GLY A 165 -7.11 4.39 3.49
N GLU A 166 -6.83 5.46 2.73
CA GLU A 166 -7.86 6.27 2.09
C GLU A 166 -8.76 5.36 1.24
N PRO A 167 -10.10 5.53 1.27
CA PRO A 167 -11.00 4.77 0.40
C PRO A 167 -10.78 5.20 -1.04
N VAL A 168 -9.85 4.51 -1.67
CA VAL A 168 -9.17 4.93 -2.89
C VAL A 168 -10.10 5.13 -4.09
N GLY A 169 -11.16 4.34 -4.23
CA GLY A 169 -12.01 4.39 -5.43
C GLY A 169 -12.78 5.70 -5.59
N TRP A 170 -13.56 6.12 -4.60
CA TRP A 170 -14.32 7.36 -4.68
C TRP A 170 -13.42 8.61 -4.69
N LEU A 171 -12.27 8.54 -3.99
CA LEU A 171 -11.32 9.64 -3.93
C LEU A 171 -10.66 9.86 -5.30
N ALA A 172 -10.27 8.79 -5.98
CA ALA A 172 -9.75 8.85 -7.34
C ALA A 172 -10.80 9.45 -8.31
N ASP A 173 -12.07 9.05 -8.21
CA ASP A 173 -13.17 9.62 -9.00
C ASP A 173 -13.37 11.11 -8.70
N ALA A 174 -13.35 11.51 -7.42
CA ALA A 174 -13.46 12.91 -7.02
C ALA A 174 -12.32 13.77 -7.59
N MET A 175 -11.08 13.24 -7.57
CA MET A 175 -9.91 13.91 -8.15
C MET A 175 -10.05 14.02 -9.68
N ALA A 176 -10.40 12.94 -10.36
CA ALA A 176 -10.54 12.91 -11.81
C ALA A 176 -11.62 13.88 -12.34
N ARG A 177 -12.69 14.09 -11.55
CA ARG A 177 -13.72 15.09 -11.85
C ARG A 177 -13.24 16.55 -11.62
N ALA A 178 -12.27 16.75 -10.73
CA ALA A 178 -11.76 18.08 -10.40
C ALA A 178 -10.73 18.57 -11.42
N ALA A 179 -9.84 17.70 -11.86
CA ALA A 179 -8.73 18.04 -12.76
C ALA A 179 -8.22 16.80 -13.51
N LYS A 180 -7.43 17.03 -14.55
CA LYS A 180 -6.71 15.96 -15.22
C LYS A 180 -5.66 15.36 -14.27
N ILE A 181 -5.84 14.09 -13.90
CA ILE A 181 -4.86 13.27 -13.20
C ILE A 181 -4.20 12.36 -14.25
N ASP A 182 -2.89 12.48 -14.39
CA ASP A 182 -2.13 11.72 -15.39
C ASP A 182 -1.70 10.34 -14.87
N TYR A 183 -1.46 10.22 -13.56
CA TYR A 183 -1.08 9.00 -12.84
C TYR A 183 -1.71 8.97 -11.46
N PHE A 184 -1.96 7.77 -10.95
CA PHE A 184 -2.15 7.53 -9.53
C PHE A 184 -0.94 6.80 -8.96
N CYS A 185 -0.61 7.09 -7.70
CA CYS A 185 0.42 6.41 -6.94
C CYS A 185 -0.18 5.86 -5.65
N VAL A 186 0.02 4.59 -5.41
CA VAL A 186 -0.47 3.88 -4.22
C VAL A 186 0.68 3.25 -3.43
N PRO A 187 0.55 3.02 -2.12
CA PRO A 187 1.61 2.42 -1.33
C PRO A 187 1.89 0.97 -1.72
N ASN A 188 0.86 0.17 -1.99
CA ASN A 188 0.97 -1.27 -2.17
C ASN A 188 0.06 -1.78 -3.30
N ALA A 189 0.24 -3.05 -3.69
CA ALA A 189 -0.52 -3.67 -4.77
C ALA A 189 -2.02 -3.78 -4.45
N GLN A 190 -2.42 -3.99 -3.20
CA GLN A 190 -3.82 -4.13 -2.80
C GLN A 190 -4.61 -2.84 -3.04
N ASP A 191 -4.00 -1.68 -2.72
CA ASP A 191 -4.62 -0.38 -2.99
C ASP A 191 -4.72 -0.13 -4.51
N GLY A 192 -3.72 -0.56 -5.29
CA GLY A 192 -3.77 -0.49 -6.76
C GLY A 192 -4.88 -1.36 -7.36
N ILE A 193 -5.04 -2.58 -6.86
CA ILE A 193 -6.12 -3.49 -7.24
C ILE A 193 -7.47 -2.85 -6.92
N ALA A 194 -7.63 -2.27 -5.72
CA ALA A 194 -8.86 -1.59 -5.32
C ALA A 194 -9.23 -0.43 -6.26
N LEU A 195 -8.24 0.34 -6.73
CA LEU A 195 -8.46 1.38 -7.74
C LEU A 195 -8.93 0.80 -9.08
N ARG A 196 -8.31 -0.29 -9.56
CA ARG A 196 -8.73 -0.95 -10.80
C ARG A 196 -10.16 -1.51 -10.70
N GLU A 197 -10.50 -2.15 -9.59
CA GLU A 197 -11.85 -2.65 -9.33
C GLU A 197 -12.89 -1.53 -9.20
N ALA A 198 -12.47 -0.33 -8.79
CA ALA A 198 -13.30 0.88 -8.79
C ALA A 198 -13.41 1.55 -10.18
N GLY A 199 -12.79 0.99 -11.23
CA GLY A 199 -12.89 1.48 -12.60
C GLY A 199 -11.91 2.60 -12.95
N VAL A 200 -10.79 2.71 -12.25
CA VAL A 200 -9.74 3.69 -12.58
C VAL A 200 -8.89 3.16 -13.73
N ASP A 201 -8.93 3.81 -14.90
CA ASP A 201 -8.18 3.44 -16.09
C ASP A 201 -6.80 4.11 -16.18
N ALA A 202 -6.58 5.23 -15.49
CA ALA A 202 -5.29 5.93 -15.49
C ALA A 202 -4.15 5.02 -15.01
N PRO A 203 -2.89 5.23 -15.46
CA PRO A 203 -1.74 4.48 -14.96
C PRO A 203 -1.63 4.53 -13.44
N ILE A 204 -1.28 3.40 -12.82
CA ILE A 204 -1.15 3.27 -11.35
C ILE A 204 0.23 2.75 -11.00
N MET A 205 1.02 3.57 -10.31
CA MET A 205 2.33 3.19 -9.79
C MET A 205 2.23 2.70 -8.34
N VAL A 206 2.89 1.59 -8.04
CA VAL A 206 3.04 1.08 -6.67
C VAL A 206 4.36 1.59 -6.10
N LEU A 207 4.27 2.41 -5.04
CA LEU A 207 5.41 3.17 -4.50
C LEU A 207 6.35 2.35 -3.64
N TYR A 208 5.80 1.47 -2.77
CA TYR A 208 6.63 0.72 -1.84
C TYR A 208 7.11 -0.58 -2.45
N LEU A 209 8.18 -1.12 -1.84
CA LEU A 209 8.79 -2.36 -2.29
C LEU A 209 7.74 -3.49 -2.31
N THR A 210 7.56 -4.06 -3.48
CA THR A 210 6.66 -5.21 -3.70
C THR A 210 7.52 -6.40 -4.07
N GLU A 211 7.30 -7.55 -3.44
CA GLU A 211 8.04 -8.76 -3.76
C GLU A 211 7.84 -9.18 -5.23
N ALA A 212 8.87 -9.71 -5.86
CA ALA A 212 8.80 -10.19 -7.24
C ALA A 212 7.75 -11.28 -7.44
N SER A 213 7.38 -12.02 -6.39
CA SER A 213 6.29 -12.99 -6.42
C SER A 213 4.94 -12.41 -6.84
N TYR A 214 4.75 -11.10 -6.68
CA TYR A 214 3.55 -10.37 -7.10
C TYR A 214 3.58 -9.95 -8.59
N ALA A 215 4.69 -10.11 -9.31
CA ALA A 215 4.81 -9.67 -10.69
C ALA A 215 3.64 -10.10 -11.61
N PRO A 216 3.10 -11.35 -11.52
CA PRO A 216 1.94 -11.71 -12.33
C PRO A 216 0.64 -11.02 -11.92
N VAL A 217 0.45 -10.73 -10.62
CA VAL A 217 -0.68 -9.95 -10.11
C VAL A 217 -0.60 -8.52 -10.63
N LEU A 218 0.58 -7.91 -10.53
CA LEU A 218 0.84 -6.55 -11.02
C LEU A 218 0.59 -6.45 -12.52
N LEU A 219 1.04 -7.43 -13.31
CA LEU A 219 0.79 -7.49 -14.74
C LEU A 219 -0.71 -7.63 -15.06
N HIS A 220 -1.43 -8.52 -14.37
CA HIS A 220 -2.87 -8.73 -14.57
C HIS A 220 -3.69 -7.45 -14.37
N TYR A 221 -3.36 -6.71 -13.31
CA TYR A 221 -4.06 -5.46 -12.97
C TYR A 221 -3.45 -4.21 -13.60
N ASP A 222 -2.48 -4.34 -14.54
CA ASP A 222 -1.73 -3.23 -15.13
C ASP A 222 -1.24 -2.22 -14.09
N LEU A 223 -0.54 -2.73 -13.06
CA LEU A 223 0.08 -1.93 -11.99
C LEU A 223 1.59 -1.85 -12.24
N GLU A 224 2.18 -0.69 -11.98
CA GLU A 224 3.56 -0.36 -12.29
C GLU A 224 4.42 -0.32 -11.00
N PRO A 225 5.14 -1.42 -10.65
CA PRO A 225 5.95 -1.47 -9.44
C PRO A 225 7.31 -0.79 -9.59
N ALA A 226 7.96 -0.54 -8.43
CA ALA A 226 9.37 -0.20 -8.36
C ALA A 226 10.26 -1.43 -8.68
N ALA A 227 11.20 -1.29 -9.60
CA ALA A 227 12.34 -2.18 -9.75
C ALA A 227 13.49 -1.64 -8.90
N TYR A 228 13.95 -2.41 -7.92
CA TYR A 228 14.86 -1.94 -6.88
C TYR A 228 16.09 -2.84 -6.63
N SER A 229 16.21 -3.95 -7.36
CA SER A 229 17.37 -4.83 -7.28
C SER A 229 17.47 -5.77 -8.50
N LEU A 230 18.66 -6.24 -8.81
CA LEU A 230 18.88 -7.23 -9.85
C LEU A 230 18.11 -8.54 -9.56
N ALA A 231 18.14 -8.99 -8.31
CA ALA A 231 17.42 -10.20 -7.90
C ALA A 231 15.92 -10.09 -8.12
N TRP A 232 15.34 -8.90 -7.88
CA TRP A 232 13.92 -8.64 -8.17
C TRP A 232 13.62 -8.73 -9.66
N VAL A 233 14.46 -8.13 -10.49
CA VAL A 233 14.33 -8.14 -11.95
C VAL A 233 14.40 -9.57 -12.51
N ASP A 234 15.39 -10.35 -12.06
CA ASP A 234 15.58 -11.73 -12.49
C ASP A 234 14.38 -12.61 -12.12
N GLU A 235 13.92 -12.50 -10.88
CA GLU A 235 12.79 -13.30 -10.39
C GLU A 235 11.48 -12.87 -11.07
N ALA A 236 11.21 -11.58 -11.22
CA ALA A 236 10.02 -11.09 -11.91
C ALA A 236 10.01 -11.57 -13.38
N ASN A 237 11.13 -11.42 -14.09
CA ASN A 237 11.27 -11.92 -15.45
C ASN A 237 11.05 -13.44 -15.53
N ARG A 238 11.62 -14.21 -14.61
CA ARG A 238 11.43 -15.66 -14.52
C ARG A 238 9.96 -16.05 -14.33
N LEU A 239 9.26 -15.36 -13.44
CA LEU A 239 7.85 -15.61 -13.12
C LEU A 239 6.91 -15.27 -14.28
N LEU A 240 7.29 -14.31 -15.12
CA LEU A 240 6.49 -13.82 -16.23
C LEU A 240 6.79 -14.54 -17.56
N GLN A 241 7.70 -15.53 -17.61
CA GLN A 241 8.12 -16.17 -18.88
C GLN A 241 6.96 -16.69 -19.73
N ARG A 242 5.90 -17.20 -19.08
CA ARG A 242 4.72 -17.75 -19.75
C ARG A 242 3.58 -16.73 -19.92
N ALA A 243 3.69 -15.57 -19.28
CA ALA A 243 2.67 -14.53 -19.35
C ALA A 243 2.61 -13.89 -20.74
N ARG A 244 1.42 -13.42 -21.12
CA ARG A 244 1.24 -12.54 -22.29
C ARG A 244 1.40 -11.10 -21.83
N GLY A 245 2.18 -10.33 -22.56
CA GLY A 245 2.44 -8.93 -22.22
C GLY A 245 3.74 -8.72 -21.45
N THR A 246 3.94 -7.49 -21.03
CA THR A 246 5.16 -6.97 -20.44
C THR A 246 4.81 -6.10 -19.24
N LEU A 247 5.41 -6.36 -18.10
CA LEU A 247 5.20 -5.57 -16.88
C LEU A 247 6.00 -4.27 -16.97
N LYS A 248 5.32 -3.14 -16.90
CA LYS A 248 5.94 -1.82 -16.80
C LYS A 248 6.51 -1.64 -15.41
N VAL A 249 7.74 -1.15 -15.30
CA VAL A 249 8.44 -0.95 -14.02
C VAL A 249 9.09 0.43 -13.96
N HIS A 250 9.19 0.99 -12.75
CA HIS A 250 9.95 2.20 -12.50
C HIS A 250 11.24 1.84 -11.78
N LEU A 251 12.39 2.16 -12.40
CA LEU A 251 13.69 1.99 -11.79
C LEU A 251 13.83 3.01 -10.65
N TRP A 252 14.09 2.54 -9.43
CA TRP A 252 14.19 3.39 -8.25
C TRP A 252 15.62 3.54 -7.81
N ILE A 253 16.10 4.81 -7.68
CA ILE A 253 17.48 5.16 -7.33
C ILE A 253 17.47 5.87 -5.98
N ASP A 254 18.22 5.37 -5.01
CA ASP A 254 18.43 6.03 -3.73
C ASP A 254 19.59 7.03 -3.84
N THR A 255 19.27 8.29 -3.99
CA THR A 255 20.25 9.37 -4.12
C THR A 255 20.66 9.99 -2.79
N GLY A 256 20.10 9.48 -1.66
CA GLY A 256 20.46 9.95 -0.33
C GLY A 256 19.30 10.05 0.65
N MET A 257 18.14 9.44 0.33
CA MET A 257 17.05 9.27 1.29
C MET A 257 17.27 8.06 2.20
N SER A 258 18.09 7.11 1.79
CA SER A 258 18.42 5.87 2.51
C SER A 258 17.17 5.02 2.85
N ARG A 259 16.33 4.84 1.84
CA ARG A 259 15.08 4.09 1.99
C ARG A 259 14.96 3.00 0.92
N GLU A 260 14.24 3.20 -0.16
CA GLU A 260 14.12 2.26 -1.28
C GLU A 260 14.95 2.68 -2.49
N GLY A 261 15.42 1.69 -3.27
CA GLY A 261 16.16 1.90 -4.52
C GLY A 261 17.57 1.34 -4.50
N VAL A 262 18.19 1.26 -5.69
CA VAL A 262 19.61 0.95 -5.84
C VAL A 262 20.46 2.21 -5.63
N MET A 263 21.73 2.01 -5.28
CA MET A 263 22.67 3.12 -5.23
C MET A 263 22.89 3.70 -6.66
N PRO A 264 23.23 4.99 -6.80
CA PRO A 264 23.44 5.61 -8.10
C PRO A 264 24.41 4.84 -9.00
N ASP A 265 25.49 4.32 -8.45
CA ASP A 265 26.51 3.55 -9.18
C ASP A 265 25.97 2.22 -9.74
N ASP A 266 24.95 1.65 -9.14
CA ASP A 266 24.30 0.40 -9.57
C ASP A 266 23.12 0.62 -10.53
N ALA A 267 22.69 1.88 -10.71
CA ALA A 267 21.50 2.20 -11.49
C ALA A 267 21.60 1.74 -12.95
N LEU A 268 22.73 1.94 -13.58
CA LEU A 268 22.97 1.51 -14.96
C LEU A 268 22.91 -0.02 -15.10
N ALA A 269 23.48 -0.76 -14.13
CA ALA A 269 23.43 -2.22 -14.13
C ALA A 269 21.98 -2.73 -14.04
N LEU A 270 21.17 -2.10 -13.17
CA LEU A 270 19.74 -2.43 -13.04
C LEU A 270 18.96 -2.08 -14.33
N ALA A 271 19.21 -0.92 -14.92
CA ALA A 271 18.59 -0.50 -16.19
C ALA A 271 18.89 -1.49 -17.34
N ARG A 272 20.13 -1.95 -17.45
CA ARG A 272 20.53 -2.99 -18.42
C ARG A 272 19.79 -4.30 -18.16
N ALA A 273 19.66 -4.73 -16.91
CA ALA A 273 18.94 -5.94 -16.55
C ALA A 273 17.44 -5.85 -16.95
N VAL A 274 16.78 -4.71 -16.69
CA VAL A 274 15.42 -4.45 -17.14
C VAL A 274 15.34 -4.50 -18.67
N LYS A 275 16.24 -3.81 -19.39
CA LYS A 275 16.28 -3.79 -20.86
C LYS A 275 16.49 -5.17 -21.48
N GLN A 276 17.27 -6.04 -20.82
CA GLN A 276 17.52 -7.40 -21.28
C GLN A 276 16.40 -8.36 -20.94
N SER A 277 15.49 -7.98 -20.07
CA SER A 277 14.37 -8.81 -19.63
C SER A 277 13.19 -8.68 -20.59
N PRO A 278 12.85 -9.72 -21.38
CA PRO A 278 11.79 -9.63 -22.40
C PRO A 278 10.38 -9.45 -21.80
N LYS A 279 10.24 -9.61 -20.48
CA LYS A 279 8.99 -9.50 -19.73
C LYS A 279 8.85 -8.22 -18.91
N LEU A 280 9.85 -7.35 -18.98
CA LEU A 280 9.83 -6.07 -18.28
C LEU A 280 9.99 -4.91 -19.27
N HIS A 281 9.36 -3.78 -18.98
CA HIS A 281 9.49 -2.53 -19.72
C HIS A 281 9.85 -1.41 -18.75
N LEU A 282 10.91 -0.67 -19.04
CA LEU A 282 11.32 0.48 -18.25
C LEU A 282 10.40 1.66 -18.53
N GLN A 283 9.38 1.83 -17.71
CA GLN A 283 8.36 2.88 -17.84
C GLN A 283 8.82 4.20 -17.24
N GLY A 284 9.62 4.17 -16.18
CA GLY A 284 10.11 5.37 -15.54
C GLY A 284 11.41 5.17 -14.78
N ILE A 285 12.07 6.29 -14.47
CA ILE A 285 13.25 6.35 -13.62
C ILE A 285 12.97 7.36 -12.50
N ALA A 286 13.18 6.95 -11.26
CA ALA A 286 12.72 7.70 -10.10
C ALA A 286 13.74 7.79 -8.98
N THR A 287 13.65 8.88 -8.22
CA THR A 287 14.22 9.05 -6.89
C THR A 287 13.25 9.76 -5.97
N HIS A 288 13.63 9.98 -4.71
CA HIS A 288 12.87 10.82 -3.77
C HIS A 288 13.81 11.67 -2.94
N PHE A 289 13.56 12.99 -2.92
CA PHE A 289 14.36 13.92 -2.15
C PHE A 289 13.94 13.93 -0.69
N CYS A 290 14.90 13.93 0.24
CA CYS A 290 14.62 13.80 1.68
C CYS A 290 14.34 15.13 2.39
N CYS A 291 15.02 16.20 2.03
CA CYS A 291 15.22 17.33 2.92
C CYS A 291 15.13 18.65 2.15
N LEU A 292 13.97 18.95 1.54
CA LEU A 292 13.81 20.16 0.74
C LEU A 292 13.62 21.39 1.64
N GLU A 293 14.39 22.47 1.38
CA GLU A 293 14.40 23.70 2.17
C GLU A 293 14.30 24.95 1.29
N LYS A 294 13.97 26.07 1.92
CA LYS A 294 14.08 27.39 1.27
C LYS A 294 15.57 27.67 0.99
N GLY A 295 15.89 28.04 -0.22
CA GLY A 295 17.28 28.30 -0.66
C GLY A 295 17.88 27.18 -1.49
N ASP A 296 17.28 26.00 -1.52
CA ASP A 296 17.75 24.88 -2.37
C ASP A 296 17.78 25.24 -3.86
N LEU A 297 16.84 26.10 -4.31
CA LEU A 297 16.83 26.54 -5.70
C LEU A 297 18.16 27.21 -6.09
N ALA A 298 18.64 28.16 -5.29
CA ALA A 298 19.91 28.82 -5.56
C ALA A 298 21.09 27.84 -5.52
N ALA A 299 21.12 26.94 -4.53
CA ALA A 299 22.13 25.91 -4.42
C ALA A 299 22.16 24.96 -5.62
N ILE A 300 20.99 24.59 -6.15
CA ILE A 300 20.86 23.76 -7.36
C ILE A 300 21.39 24.54 -8.59
N GLU A 301 20.99 25.80 -8.75
CA GLU A 301 21.38 26.66 -9.88
C GLU A 301 22.90 26.96 -9.87
N GLU A 302 23.48 27.10 -8.70
CA GLU A 302 24.92 27.33 -8.50
C GLU A 302 25.75 26.02 -8.60
N GLY A 303 25.11 24.85 -8.61
CA GLY A 303 25.80 23.56 -8.58
C GLY A 303 26.52 23.28 -7.25
N ASN A 304 26.01 23.82 -6.15
CA ASN A 304 26.60 23.69 -4.82
C ASN A 304 26.35 22.30 -4.21
N LEU A 305 27.30 21.40 -4.34
CA LEU A 305 27.20 20.02 -3.86
C LEU A 305 27.34 19.87 -2.33
N ASP A 306 27.65 20.92 -1.60
CA ASP A 306 27.55 20.92 -0.13
C ASP A 306 26.09 20.99 0.34
N ASN A 307 25.19 21.46 -0.52
CA ASN A 307 23.75 21.41 -0.31
C ASN A 307 23.21 19.99 -0.61
N ARG A 308 22.46 19.43 0.33
CA ARG A 308 21.93 18.03 0.23
C ARG A 308 21.02 17.83 -0.97
N THR A 309 20.15 18.77 -1.25
CA THR A 309 19.19 18.68 -2.37
C THR A 309 19.92 18.78 -3.71
N ALA A 310 20.85 19.71 -3.84
CA ALA A 310 21.68 19.82 -5.03
C ALA A 310 22.53 18.55 -5.27
N LEU A 311 23.11 17.98 -4.21
CA LEU A 311 23.86 16.73 -4.29
C LEU A 311 22.97 15.54 -4.68
N GLN A 312 21.76 15.41 -4.12
CA GLN A 312 20.83 14.34 -4.50
C GLN A 312 20.41 14.47 -5.97
N LYS A 313 20.13 15.72 -6.41
CA LYS A 313 19.80 15.99 -7.81
C LYS A 313 20.95 15.63 -8.74
N HIS A 314 22.17 16.05 -8.42
CA HIS A 314 23.36 15.75 -9.19
C HIS A 314 23.54 14.22 -9.37
N ARG A 315 23.50 13.45 -8.29
CA ARG A 315 23.57 11.98 -8.33
C ARG A 315 22.46 11.35 -9.20
N PHE A 316 21.26 11.91 -9.15
CA PHE A 316 20.16 11.43 -9.96
C PHE A 316 20.38 11.70 -11.43
N ASP A 317 20.76 12.93 -11.76
CA ASP A 317 21.02 13.35 -13.14
C ASP A 317 22.15 12.54 -13.77
N GLU A 318 23.27 12.36 -13.09
CA GLU A 318 24.37 11.51 -13.55
C GLU A 318 23.94 10.07 -13.83
N ALA A 319 23.14 9.48 -12.95
CA ALA A 319 22.62 8.12 -13.15
C ALA A 319 21.67 8.04 -14.35
N VAL A 320 20.78 9.03 -14.52
CA VAL A 320 19.89 9.11 -15.69
C VAL A 320 20.66 9.31 -16.98
N GLU A 321 21.65 10.21 -16.99
CA GLU A 321 22.52 10.46 -18.14
C GLU A 321 23.31 9.20 -18.54
N ALA A 322 23.87 8.47 -17.56
CA ALA A 322 24.56 7.22 -17.82
C ALA A 322 23.66 6.14 -18.44
N ILE A 323 22.40 6.06 -17.99
CA ILE A 323 21.39 5.13 -18.55
C ILE A 323 21.03 5.55 -19.98
N HIS A 324 20.78 6.84 -20.20
CA HIS A 324 20.41 7.37 -21.52
C HIS A 324 21.55 7.29 -22.53
N ALA A 325 22.80 7.42 -22.09
CA ALA A 325 23.99 7.27 -22.95
C ALA A 325 24.06 5.88 -23.62
N GLU A 326 23.47 4.86 -23.02
CA GLU A 326 23.35 3.52 -23.61
C GLU A 326 22.07 3.30 -24.42
N GLY A 327 21.31 4.34 -24.66
CA GLY A 327 20.03 4.25 -25.38
C GLY A 327 18.97 3.45 -24.61
N ILE A 328 19.02 3.48 -23.27
CA ILE A 328 18.05 2.83 -22.39
C ILE A 328 17.12 3.90 -21.81
N GLY A 329 15.81 3.65 -21.83
CA GLY A 329 14.82 4.50 -21.17
C GLY A 329 14.73 5.92 -21.71
N LEU A 330 15.01 6.16 -23.00
CA LEU A 330 14.93 7.49 -23.61
C LEU A 330 13.51 8.08 -23.60
N ASP A 331 12.51 7.22 -23.55
CA ASP A 331 11.09 7.50 -23.45
C ASP A 331 10.53 7.33 -22.05
N ALA A 332 11.38 6.95 -21.09
CA ALA A 332 10.96 6.73 -19.71
C ALA A 332 10.56 8.04 -19.01
N ILE A 333 9.58 7.96 -18.14
CA ILE A 333 9.13 9.09 -17.31
C ILE A 333 10.17 9.33 -16.21
N ILE A 334 10.85 10.47 -16.25
CA ILE A 334 11.77 10.87 -15.18
C ILE A 334 10.97 11.59 -14.09
N HIS A 335 11.04 11.13 -12.84
CA HIS A 335 10.28 11.73 -11.77
C HIS A 335 10.95 11.65 -10.40
N ALA A 336 11.00 12.78 -9.72
CA ALA A 336 11.68 12.90 -8.43
C ALA A 336 10.90 13.78 -7.44
N GLY A 337 10.36 14.90 -7.92
CA GLY A 337 9.66 15.89 -7.11
C GLY A 337 8.34 15.38 -6.50
N ALA A 338 8.04 15.93 -5.32
CA ALA A 338 6.82 15.67 -4.58
C ALA A 338 6.19 17.01 -4.12
N SER A 339 5.23 16.97 -3.18
CA SER A 339 4.52 18.15 -2.67
C SER A 339 5.46 19.29 -2.27
N ASP A 340 6.57 19.00 -1.58
CA ASP A 340 7.51 20.02 -1.11
C ASP A 340 8.25 20.71 -2.24
N ALA A 341 8.61 19.97 -3.29
CA ALA A 341 9.22 20.57 -4.48
C ALA A 341 8.28 21.61 -5.11
N LEU A 342 6.98 21.28 -5.25
CA LEU A 342 5.98 22.19 -5.78
C LEU A 342 5.74 23.40 -4.86
N ARG A 343 5.61 23.14 -3.54
CA ARG A 343 5.37 24.20 -2.53
C ARG A 343 6.50 25.22 -2.49
N LEU A 344 7.74 24.76 -2.59
CA LEU A 344 8.94 25.61 -2.53
C LEU A 344 9.33 26.19 -3.89
N GLY A 345 8.63 25.84 -4.97
CA GLY A 345 8.93 26.31 -6.31
C GLY A 345 10.24 25.79 -6.90
N LEU A 346 10.69 24.61 -6.45
CA LEU A 346 11.95 23.99 -6.88
C LEU A 346 11.78 23.37 -8.29
N THR A 347 11.59 24.20 -9.28
CA THR A 347 11.28 23.80 -10.66
C THR A 347 12.28 22.83 -11.29
N PRO A 348 13.61 22.88 -11.00
CA PRO A 348 14.56 21.91 -11.52
C PRO A 348 14.31 20.46 -11.03
N LEU A 349 13.45 20.26 -10.00
CA LEU A 349 13.10 18.95 -9.46
C LEU A 349 11.78 18.39 -10.02
N TYR A 350 11.11 19.11 -10.94
CA TYR A 350 9.80 18.65 -11.44
C TYR A 350 9.92 17.52 -12.46
N TYR A 351 10.97 17.53 -13.28
CA TYR A 351 11.18 16.60 -14.38
C TYR A 351 9.91 16.42 -15.23
N ASN A 352 9.56 15.15 -15.60
CA ASN A 352 8.36 14.89 -16.40
C ASN A 352 7.09 14.72 -15.58
N MET A 353 7.20 14.42 -14.28
CA MET A 353 6.05 14.13 -13.41
C MET A 353 6.31 14.49 -11.96
N LEU A 354 5.33 15.14 -11.33
CA LEU A 354 5.30 15.43 -9.89
C LEU A 354 4.36 14.44 -9.17
N ARG A 355 4.84 13.87 -8.06
CA ARG A 355 4.05 12.96 -7.22
C ARG A 355 3.51 13.71 -6.02
N ILE A 356 2.27 14.17 -6.14
CA ILE A 356 1.63 15.05 -5.16
C ILE A 356 0.69 14.23 -4.25
N GLY A 357 0.94 14.26 -2.95
CA GLY A 357 0.07 13.70 -1.92
C GLY A 357 -0.34 14.76 -0.91
N GLY A 358 0.61 15.22 -0.10
CA GLY A 358 0.34 16.17 0.98
C GLY A 358 -0.46 17.40 0.55
N MET A 359 -0.04 18.06 -0.52
CA MET A 359 -0.72 19.29 -0.98
C MET A 359 -2.18 19.09 -1.40
N LEU A 360 -2.63 17.88 -1.71
CA LEU A 360 -4.04 17.60 -2.01
C LEU A 360 -4.93 17.76 -0.78
N TRP A 361 -4.35 17.62 0.41
CA TRP A 361 -5.01 17.69 1.71
C TRP A 361 -4.71 18.99 2.48
N GLU A 362 -3.83 19.82 1.96
CA GLU A 362 -3.49 21.08 2.60
C GLU A 362 -4.65 22.09 2.57
N ASN A 363 -4.82 22.74 3.70
CA ASN A 363 -5.79 23.78 3.89
C ASN A 363 -5.05 25.09 4.20
N PRO A 364 -5.10 26.08 3.31
CA PRO A 364 -4.44 27.36 3.52
C PRO A 364 -5.03 28.17 4.68
N SER A 365 -6.21 27.82 5.15
CA SER A 365 -6.86 28.39 6.34
C SER A 365 -7.93 27.43 6.88
N PRO A 366 -8.38 27.60 8.15
CA PRO A 366 -9.45 26.79 8.73
C PRO A 366 -10.75 26.80 7.91
N GLU A 367 -11.06 27.91 7.25
CA GLU A 367 -12.27 28.07 6.42
C GLU A 367 -12.23 27.24 5.14
N HIS A 368 -11.04 26.92 4.65
CA HIS A 368 -10.81 26.12 3.45
C HIS A 368 -10.53 24.65 3.76
N ARG A 369 -10.66 24.25 5.03
CA ARG A 369 -10.42 22.86 5.44
C ARG A 369 -11.33 21.90 4.66
N ASN A 370 -10.73 20.96 3.95
CA ASN A 370 -11.44 20.02 3.10
C ASN A 370 -11.76 18.69 3.78
N TYR A 371 -11.27 18.48 5.01
CA TYR A 371 -11.64 17.32 5.82
C TYR A 371 -11.67 17.67 7.31
N THR A 372 -12.40 16.87 8.07
CA THR A 372 -12.56 17.00 9.52
C THR A 372 -12.52 15.62 10.15
N TRP A 373 -11.79 15.49 11.24
CA TRP A 373 -11.84 14.26 12.03
C TRP A 373 -12.93 14.34 13.08
N LYS A 374 -13.66 13.25 13.23
CA LYS A 374 -14.74 13.11 14.19
C LYS A 374 -14.61 11.81 14.94
N THR A 375 -14.97 11.85 16.21
CA THR A 375 -15.15 10.68 17.07
C THR A 375 -16.39 10.88 17.91
N LYS A 376 -16.69 9.92 18.79
CA LYS A 376 -17.82 10.00 19.71
C LYS A 376 -17.35 9.85 21.13
N ILE A 377 -18.09 10.44 22.04
CA ILE A 377 -17.92 10.18 23.47
C ILE A 377 -18.40 8.76 23.75
N LEU A 378 -17.49 7.89 24.16
CA LEU A 378 -17.75 6.47 24.45
C LEU A 378 -18.31 6.27 25.85
N GLN A 379 -17.84 7.08 26.81
CA GLN A 379 -18.28 7.03 28.20
C GLN A 379 -18.24 8.41 28.82
N VAL A 380 -19.23 8.70 29.66
CA VAL A 380 -19.26 9.88 30.52
C VAL A 380 -19.25 9.45 32.00
N LYS A 381 -18.37 10.03 32.78
CA LYS A 381 -18.34 9.82 34.25
C LYS A 381 -17.84 11.05 34.97
N THR A 382 -18.12 11.12 36.29
CA THR A 382 -17.57 12.16 37.15
C THR A 382 -16.50 11.53 38.02
N LEU A 383 -15.30 12.09 37.98
CA LEU A 383 -14.19 11.71 38.83
C LEU A 383 -14.25 12.56 40.09
N PRO A 384 -14.36 11.97 41.30
CA PRO A 384 -14.31 12.72 42.55
C PRO A 384 -12.97 13.44 42.70
N LYS A 385 -12.99 14.56 43.45
CA LYS A 385 -11.76 15.25 43.86
C LYS A 385 -10.75 14.28 44.49
N GLY A 386 -9.50 14.36 44.07
CA GLY A 386 -8.40 13.52 44.54
C GLY A 386 -8.23 12.20 43.78
N TRP A 387 -9.10 11.88 42.80
CA TRP A 387 -8.94 10.68 42.01
C TRP A 387 -7.83 10.83 40.99
N CYS A 388 -7.06 9.77 40.86
CA CYS A 388 -6.01 9.65 39.86
C CYS A 388 -6.60 9.35 38.48
N ILE A 389 -5.97 9.90 37.47
CA ILE A 389 -6.23 9.62 36.08
C ILE A 389 -5.00 8.89 35.54
N ASP A 390 -5.19 7.62 35.13
CA ASP A 390 -4.19 6.71 34.56
C ASP A 390 -3.04 6.27 35.49
N TYR A 391 -2.11 5.48 34.92
CA TYR A 391 -0.97 4.88 35.59
C TYR A 391 -0.09 5.93 36.29
N GLY A 392 0.35 5.60 37.51
CA GLY A 392 1.24 6.46 38.28
C GLY A 392 0.63 7.76 38.76
N CYS A 393 -0.70 7.96 38.64
CA CYS A 393 -1.39 9.20 39.03
C CYS A 393 -0.78 10.46 38.38
N ALA A 394 -0.41 10.36 37.11
CA ALA A 394 0.19 11.47 36.36
C ALA A 394 -0.68 12.74 36.38
N VAL A 395 -2.00 12.57 36.43
CA VAL A 395 -2.98 13.64 36.62
C VAL A 395 -3.91 13.28 37.77
N THR A 396 -4.25 14.26 38.62
CA THR A 396 -5.19 14.10 39.71
C THR A 396 -6.30 15.14 39.61
N ALA A 397 -7.55 14.70 39.76
CA ALA A 397 -8.72 15.59 39.75
C ALA A 397 -8.67 16.56 40.92
N LYS A 398 -8.50 17.86 40.65
CA LYS A 398 -8.42 18.90 41.71
C LYS A 398 -9.78 19.23 42.32
N VAL A 399 -10.83 18.99 41.57
CA VAL A 399 -12.25 19.13 41.96
C VAL A 399 -13.01 17.95 41.37
N ASP A 400 -14.28 17.78 41.71
CA ASP A 400 -15.13 16.84 41.00
C ASP A 400 -15.15 17.20 39.54
N THR A 401 -14.63 16.31 38.68
CA THR A 401 -14.34 16.58 37.29
C THR A 401 -15.17 15.65 36.41
N ARG A 402 -16.04 16.23 35.60
CA ARG A 402 -16.82 15.45 34.63
C ARG A 402 -15.97 15.20 33.39
N VAL A 403 -15.77 13.92 33.04
CA VAL A 403 -14.94 13.52 31.93
C VAL A 403 -15.72 12.75 30.86
N GLY A 404 -15.32 12.94 29.61
CA GLY A 404 -15.72 12.15 28.46
C GLY A 404 -14.53 11.36 27.92
N LEU A 405 -14.70 10.06 27.71
CA LEU A 405 -13.71 9.21 27.07
C LEU A 405 -14.01 9.13 25.59
N VAL A 406 -12.99 9.30 24.74
CA VAL A 406 -13.06 9.13 23.29
C VAL A 406 -12.00 8.15 22.82
N ALA A 407 -12.18 7.55 21.66
CA ALA A 407 -11.14 6.71 21.05
C ALA A 407 -9.84 7.51 20.83
N HIS A 408 -8.71 6.83 20.98
CA HIS A 408 -7.40 7.43 20.79
C HIS A 408 -7.24 7.99 19.37
N VAL A 409 -6.63 9.17 19.28
CA VAL A 409 -6.26 9.85 18.03
C VAL A 409 -4.76 10.10 18.07
N PRO A 410 -3.96 9.51 17.20
CA PRO A 410 -2.50 9.62 17.23
C PRO A 410 -2.02 11.00 16.77
N ASN A 411 -2.25 12.02 17.57
CA ASN A 411 -1.62 13.34 17.43
C ASN A 411 -1.80 14.13 18.72
N ASN A 412 -0.69 14.49 19.35
CA ASN A 412 -0.71 15.20 20.64
C ASN A 412 -1.12 16.67 20.55
N GLU A 413 -1.12 17.25 19.34
CA GLU A 413 -1.34 18.69 19.14
C GLU A 413 -2.75 19.05 18.63
N VAL A 414 -3.71 18.12 18.71
CA VAL A 414 -5.09 18.37 18.26
C VAL A 414 -5.93 19.11 19.32
N THR A 415 -6.91 19.88 18.85
CA THR A 415 -7.96 20.49 19.67
C THR A 415 -9.24 19.68 19.54
N TYR A 416 -9.87 19.36 20.67
CA TYR A 416 -11.15 18.67 20.72
C TYR A 416 -12.29 19.68 20.91
N LEU A 417 -13.34 19.57 20.08
CA LEU A 417 -14.54 20.38 20.19
C LEU A 417 -15.75 19.48 20.42
N VAL A 418 -16.52 19.78 21.48
CA VAL A 418 -17.82 19.16 21.73
C VAL A 418 -18.88 20.23 21.57
N ARG A 419 -19.85 20.05 20.68
CA ARG A 419 -20.85 21.08 20.33
C ARG A 419 -20.20 22.41 19.91
N GLY A 420 -19.07 22.36 19.22
CA GLY A 420 -18.30 23.55 18.82
C GLY A 420 -17.52 24.25 19.93
N LYS A 421 -17.58 23.75 21.18
CA LYS A 421 -16.82 24.29 22.31
C LYS A 421 -15.56 23.49 22.56
N LYS A 422 -14.44 24.19 22.74
CA LYS A 422 -13.16 23.57 23.07
C LYS A 422 -13.24 22.87 24.43
N VAL A 423 -12.76 21.62 24.47
CA VAL A 423 -12.57 20.82 25.68
C VAL A 423 -11.11 20.47 25.86
N ASN A 424 -10.66 20.40 27.12
CA ASN A 424 -9.26 20.13 27.43
C ASN A 424 -9.02 18.61 27.45
N LYS A 425 -7.94 18.18 26.81
CA LYS A 425 -7.39 16.83 26.99
C LYS A 425 -6.72 16.77 28.36
N LEU A 426 -7.18 15.87 29.23
CA LEU A 426 -6.57 15.61 30.53
C LEU A 426 -5.48 14.56 30.41
N LEU A 427 -5.72 13.53 29.59
CA LEU A 427 -4.81 12.43 29.39
C LEU A 427 -4.97 11.84 28.00
N ASP A 428 -3.85 11.36 27.48
CA ASP A 428 -3.72 10.61 26.23
C ASP A 428 -3.18 9.23 26.58
N HIS A 429 -4.05 8.22 26.53
CA HIS A 429 -3.71 6.83 26.74
C HIS A 429 -3.68 6.07 25.42
N GLU A 430 -2.99 4.96 25.35
CA GLU A 430 -2.81 4.12 24.15
C GLU A 430 -4.10 3.84 23.34
N TYR A 431 -5.26 3.71 24.04
CA TYR A 431 -6.53 3.33 23.41
C TYR A 431 -7.63 4.37 23.57
N VAL A 432 -7.52 5.27 24.55
CA VAL A 432 -8.55 6.26 24.87
C VAL A 432 -7.92 7.58 25.28
N ILE A 433 -8.64 8.66 24.98
CA ILE A 433 -8.31 10.01 25.42
C ILE A 433 -9.36 10.45 26.42
N THR A 434 -8.92 11.03 27.53
CA THR A 434 -9.79 11.60 28.57
C THR A 434 -9.90 13.10 28.36
N LEU A 435 -11.12 13.57 28.12
CA LEU A 435 -11.46 14.98 27.90
C LEU A 435 -12.19 15.55 29.13
N ASP A 436 -11.83 16.77 29.57
CA ASP A 436 -12.58 17.51 30.57
C ASP A 436 -13.82 18.15 29.94
N ILE A 437 -14.98 17.63 30.28
CA ILE A 437 -16.29 18.14 29.83
C ILE A 437 -17.08 18.78 30.97
N SER A 438 -16.44 19.20 32.08
CA SER A 438 -17.12 19.75 33.26
C SER A 438 -17.96 20.99 32.97
N HIS A 439 -17.55 21.80 31.99
CA HIS A 439 -18.30 22.98 31.56
C HIS A 439 -19.46 22.67 30.59
N LEU A 440 -19.68 21.39 30.28
CA LEU A 440 -20.73 20.89 29.40
C LEU A 440 -21.58 19.83 30.15
N PRO A 441 -22.41 20.21 31.10
CA PRO A 441 -23.07 19.25 32.00
C PRO A 441 -24.05 18.33 31.31
N ASP A 442 -24.62 18.74 30.19
CA ASP A 442 -25.64 17.99 29.44
C ASP A 442 -25.07 17.07 28.34
N VAL A 443 -23.72 17.01 28.20
CA VAL A 443 -23.08 16.13 27.24
C VAL A 443 -23.27 14.67 27.63
N ARG A 444 -23.57 13.81 26.65
CA ARG A 444 -23.88 12.39 26.84
C ARG A 444 -22.97 11.50 26.00
N GLU A 445 -22.99 10.23 26.33
CA GLU A 445 -22.39 9.17 25.49
C GLU A 445 -23.02 9.16 24.10
N GLY A 446 -22.22 8.89 23.08
CA GLY A 446 -22.62 8.94 21.68
C GLY A 446 -22.54 10.32 21.04
N GLU A 447 -22.32 11.41 21.81
CA GLU A 447 -22.17 12.75 21.22
C GLU A 447 -20.88 12.89 20.40
N GLU A 448 -21.00 13.59 19.28
CA GLU A 448 -19.92 13.85 18.36
C GLU A 448 -18.87 14.77 18.97
N VAL A 449 -17.62 14.42 18.76
CA VAL A 449 -16.44 15.21 19.09
C VAL A 449 -15.71 15.52 17.78
N THR A 450 -15.59 16.80 17.45
CA THR A 450 -14.79 17.26 16.33
C THR A 450 -13.35 17.41 16.75
N ILE A 451 -12.43 16.88 15.96
CA ILE A 451 -11.00 16.94 16.20
C ILE A 451 -10.39 17.93 15.20
N VAL A 452 -9.81 18.99 15.72
CA VAL A 452 -9.22 20.08 14.95
C VAL A 452 -7.71 20.03 15.06
N LEU A 453 -7.05 19.96 13.94
CA LEU A 453 -5.59 19.99 13.84
C LEU A 453 -5.09 21.45 13.95
N PRO A 454 -3.87 21.69 14.47
CA PRO A 454 -3.26 23.01 14.49
C PRO A 454 -3.13 23.60 13.09
N ASP A 455 -3.23 24.93 12.96
CA ASP A 455 -3.19 25.63 11.68
C ASP A 455 -1.82 25.56 10.98
N GLU A 456 -0.75 25.29 11.75
CA GLU A 456 0.62 25.17 11.25
C GLU A 456 1.01 23.76 10.78
N VAL A 457 0.19 22.75 11.06
CA VAL A 457 0.46 21.39 10.56
C VAL A 457 0.14 21.37 9.08
N VAL A 458 1.16 21.50 8.29
CA VAL A 458 1.13 21.21 6.86
C VAL A 458 0.85 19.73 6.69
N LEU A 459 -0.43 19.40 6.54
CA LEU A 459 -0.84 18.01 6.48
C LEU A 459 -0.74 17.47 5.08
N GLY A 460 0.28 16.73 4.89
CA GLY A 460 0.29 15.68 3.91
C GLY A 460 -0.02 14.32 4.50
N ARG A 461 -0.45 14.25 5.77
CA ARG A 461 -0.76 12.97 6.43
C ARG A 461 -1.84 13.15 7.47
N PRO A 462 -2.90 12.31 7.48
CA PRO A 462 -3.38 11.85 8.76
C PRO A 462 -2.16 11.32 9.53
N PRO A 463 -2.00 11.56 10.83
CA PRO A 463 -0.82 11.11 11.55
C PRO A 463 -0.58 9.65 11.26
N ALA A 464 0.60 9.34 10.73
CA ALA A 464 1.02 7.96 10.66
C ALA A 464 1.03 7.43 12.10
N PRO A 465 0.45 6.26 12.36
CA PRO A 465 0.55 5.65 13.67
C PRO A 465 2.03 5.52 14.03
N ASN A 466 2.44 6.13 15.12
CA ASN A 466 3.82 6.08 15.63
C ASN A 466 4.17 4.71 16.23
N SER A 467 3.31 3.70 16.06
CA SER A 467 3.52 2.35 16.56
C SER A 467 3.48 1.33 15.42
N PRO A 468 4.45 0.40 15.37
CA PRO A 468 4.40 -0.73 14.44
C PRO A 468 3.19 -1.67 14.65
N LEU A 469 2.42 -1.48 15.72
CA LEU A 469 1.26 -2.29 16.09
C LEU A 469 -0.08 -1.62 15.75
N ASP A 470 -0.07 -0.35 15.31
CA ASP A 470 -1.31 0.39 15.07
C ASP A 470 -1.67 0.43 13.58
N SER A 471 -2.15 -0.70 13.07
CA SER A 471 -2.78 -0.81 11.75
C SER A 471 -4.24 -0.32 11.73
N SER A 472 -4.77 0.17 12.86
CA SER A 472 -6.19 0.51 13.01
C SER A 472 -6.62 1.78 12.25
N TRP A 473 -5.66 2.63 11.88
CA TRP A 473 -5.92 3.91 11.21
C TRP A 473 -6.05 3.84 9.69
N SER A 474 -5.56 2.75 9.09
CA SER A 474 -5.71 2.55 7.65
C SER A 474 -7.16 2.31 7.22
N SER A 475 -8.07 2.14 8.16
CA SER A 475 -9.47 1.78 7.95
C SER A 475 -10.49 2.73 8.59
N ALA A 476 -10.10 3.95 8.98
CA ALA A 476 -11.07 4.92 9.48
C ALA A 476 -12.16 5.16 8.41
N PRO A 477 -13.45 4.94 8.70
CA PRO A 477 -14.50 5.11 7.73
C PRO A 477 -14.57 6.58 7.29
N VAL A 478 -14.67 6.82 6.00
CA VAL A 478 -14.82 8.16 5.41
C VAL A 478 -16.28 8.37 5.05
N THR A 479 -16.85 9.44 5.57
CA THR A 479 -18.23 9.86 5.25
C THR A 479 -18.19 11.04 4.29
N LEU A 480 -18.95 10.95 3.20
CA LEU A 480 -19.13 12.05 2.23
C LEU A 480 -20.21 13.01 2.70
N ARG A 481 -20.02 14.30 2.52
CA ARG A 481 -21.03 15.36 2.58
C ARG A 481 -21.11 16.11 1.27
#